data_5d9c16098ac10ab37ea31ade8e7313f3
#
_entry.id   5d9c16098ac10ab37ea31ade8e7313f3
#
_cell.length_a   1.000
_cell.length_b   1.000
_cell.length_c   1.000
_cell.angle_alpha   90.00
_cell.angle_beta   90.00
_cell.angle_gamma   90.00
#
_symmetry.space_group_name_H-M   'P 1'
#
loop_
_entity.id
_entity.type
_entity.pdbx_description
1 polymer ?
#
loop_
_entity_poly.entity_id
_entity_poly.type
_entity_poly.pdbx_seq_one_letter_code
_entity_poly.pdbx_strand_id
1 'polypeptide(L)'
;MSKIPLVDLKAQYESIKAEIDPAIQHVIATTAFVGGPAVKDFETKFTAFCDGARAVSCGNGTDAIHIVLHALGVGPGDEVITVPYTFIATAEAISMTGAKPVFVDVRDDGLIDPSKVAAVRTAKTKAIIPVHLYGQAADIDAVRAAAPGLPILEDAAQAHGAKLRGKRVGSLGTAATFSFFPGKNLGAYGDGGAMTFTDAELAKRCEMLRDHGRTDKYLHELPGFNSRLDTIQAAVLSVKLAHLDAWNAARRRIAGWYLERLAGIPELGLPSPAADTESVWHLFVVHHARREHLRRALDEAGIASGIHYPIPLHLQPAYRSLGHASGAFPVSERLANTCLSLPMYPELTEAA
;
A
#
# COMPACT_ATOMS: atom_id res chain seq x y z
N MET A 1 -33.54 5.62 -1.25
CA MET A 1 -32.43 6.07 -0.38
C MET A 1 -31.21 6.30 -1.24
N SER A 2 -30.39 7.33 -0.97
CA SER A 2 -29.11 7.52 -1.66
C SER A 2 -28.18 6.34 -1.33
N LYS A 3 -27.55 5.76 -2.34
CA LYS A 3 -26.61 4.63 -2.14
C LYS A 3 -25.36 5.13 -1.42
N ILE A 4 -24.96 4.50 -0.31
CA ILE A 4 -23.70 4.79 0.39
C ILE A 4 -22.56 4.06 -0.38
N PRO A 5 -21.64 4.77 -1.04
CA PRO A 5 -20.56 4.15 -1.78
C PRO A 5 -19.48 3.59 -0.84
N LEU A 6 -18.64 2.67 -1.35
CA LEU A 6 -17.49 2.15 -0.60
C LEU A 6 -16.42 3.24 -0.39
N VAL A 7 -16.27 4.12 -1.38
CA VAL A 7 -15.42 5.32 -1.37
C VAL A 7 -16.10 6.40 -2.21
N ASP A 8 -16.03 7.68 -1.80
CA ASP A 8 -16.63 8.80 -2.55
C ASP A 8 -15.57 9.80 -3.00
N LEU A 9 -14.96 9.50 -4.17
CA LEU A 9 -13.95 10.38 -4.78
C LEU A 9 -14.55 11.69 -5.31
N LYS A 10 -15.88 11.72 -5.59
CA LYS A 10 -16.54 12.95 -6.02
C LYS A 10 -16.67 13.93 -4.86
N ALA A 11 -17.11 13.46 -3.69
CA ALA A 11 -17.18 14.29 -2.49
C ALA A 11 -15.79 14.83 -2.12
N GLN A 12 -14.75 13.98 -2.19
CA GLN A 12 -13.36 14.42 -1.98
C GLN A 12 -12.96 15.52 -2.96
N TYR A 13 -13.21 15.34 -4.26
CA TYR A 13 -12.87 16.36 -5.27
C TYR A 13 -13.60 17.68 -5.00
N GLU A 14 -14.90 17.64 -4.75
CA GLU A 14 -15.70 18.86 -4.50
C GLU A 14 -15.19 19.63 -3.27
N SER A 15 -14.67 18.93 -2.24
CA SER A 15 -14.15 19.56 -1.03
C SER A 15 -12.85 20.35 -1.23
N ILE A 16 -12.04 20.00 -2.26
CA ILE A 16 -10.74 20.63 -2.55
C ILE A 16 -10.65 21.18 -3.99
N LYS A 17 -11.78 21.26 -4.70
CA LYS A 17 -11.85 21.70 -6.10
C LYS A 17 -11.16 23.02 -6.35
N ALA A 18 -11.33 24.01 -5.45
CA ALA A 18 -10.73 25.33 -5.55
C ALA A 18 -9.19 25.31 -5.54
N GLU A 19 -8.58 24.25 -5.03
CA GLU A 19 -7.12 24.06 -4.99
C GLU A 19 -6.64 23.16 -6.16
N ILE A 20 -7.39 22.11 -6.47
CA ILE A 20 -7.04 21.11 -7.49
C ILE A 20 -7.12 21.68 -8.92
N ASP A 21 -8.22 22.36 -9.25
CA ASP A 21 -8.42 22.86 -10.62
C ASP A 21 -7.32 23.83 -11.07
N PRO A 22 -6.94 24.86 -10.25
CA PRO A 22 -5.81 25.72 -10.60
C PRO A 22 -4.48 24.99 -10.73
N ALA A 23 -4.21 23.96 -9.88
CA ALA A 23 -2.97 23.20 -9.93
C ALA A 23 -2.85 22.42 -11.26
N ILE A 24 -3.93 21.77 -11.70
CA ILE A 24 -3.99 21.07 -13.01
C ILE A 24 -3.85 22.08 -14.17
N GLN A 25 -4.60 23.17 -14.12
CA GLN A 25 -4.56 24.20 -15.17
C GLN A 25 -3.16 24.82 -15.32
N HIS A 26 -2.44 25.00 -14.23
CA HIS A 26 -1.06 25.50 -14.27
C HIS A 26 -0.13 24.55 -15.05
N VAL A 27 -0.23 23.24 -14.85
CA VAL A 27 0.56 22.24 -15.60
C VAL A 27 0.22 22.29 -17.08
N ILE A 28 -1.06 22.41 -17.43
CA ILE A 28 -1.52 22.50 -18.82
C ILE A 28 -0.99 23.79 -19.48
N ALA A 29 -1.13 24.94 -18.79
CA ALA A 29 -0.71 26.23 -19.30
C ALA A 29 0.81 26.33 -19.52
N THR A 30 1.59 25.66 -18.67
CA THR A 30 3.06 25.62 -18.79
C THR A 30 3.59 24.49 -19.66
N THR A 31 2.72 23.59 -20.13
CA THR A 31 3.05 22.40 -20.94
C THR A 31 4.15 21.50 -20.35
N ALA A 32 4.36 21.56 -19.02
CA ALA A 32 5.39 20.80 -18.30
C ALA A 32 4.87 19.41 -17.89
N PHE A 33 4.54 18.54 -18.87
CA PHE A 33 3.80 17.30 -18.61
C PHE A 33 4.62 16.14 -18.02
N VAL A 34 5.94 16.15 -18.17
CA VAL A 34 6.83 15.06 -17.71
C VAL A 34 8.01 15.63 -16.93
N GLY A 35 8.16 15.22 -15.66
CA GLY A 35 9.25 15.67 -14.79
C GLY A 35 9.11 17.14 -14.37
N GLY A 36 10.23 17.75 -14.00
CA GLY A 36 10.30 19.18 -13.70
C GLY A 36 9.94 19.56 -12.25
N PRO A 37 9.66 20.84 -12.01
CA PRO A 37 9.53 21.39 -10.65
C PRO A 37 8.41 20.77 -9.81
N ALA A 38 7.24 20.50 -10.39
CA ALA A 38 6.10 19.98 -9.65
C ALA A 38 6.34 18.55 -9.13
N VAL A 39 7.06 17.71 -9.90
CA VAL A 39 7.45 16.37 -9.43
C VAL A 39 8.45 16.48 -8.28
N LYS A 40 9.45 17.37 -8.38
CA LYS A 40 10.43 17.61 -7.31
C LYS A 40 9.79 18.19 -6.05
N ASP A 41 8.85 19.10 -6.21
CA ASP A 41 8.09 19.68 -5.09
C ASP A 41 7.30 18.59 -4.35
N PHE A 42 6.58 17.74 -5.09
CA PHE A 42 5.88 16.61 -4.50
C PHE A 42 6.83 15.66 -3.77
N GLU A 43 7.94 15.24 -4.38
CA GLU A 43 8.94 14.36 -3.76
C GLU A 43 9.52 14.98 -2.48
N THR A 44 9.77 16.29 -2.48
CA THR A 44 10.26 17.02 -1.30
C THR A 44 9.22 17.00 -0.17
N LYS A 45 7.96 17.31 -0.48
CA LYS A 45 6.85 17.29 0.48
C LYS A 45 6.60 15.88 1.02
N PHE A 46 6.65 14.86 0.14
CA PHE A 46 6.44 13.47 0.54
C PHE A 46 7.61 12.93 1.37
N THR A 47 8.85 13.36 1.10
CA THR A 47 10.01 13.11 1.96
C THR A 47 9.77 13.63 3.38
N ALA A 48 9.32 14.87 3.51
CA ALA A 48 9.01 15.45 4.81
C ALA A 48 7.86 14.72 5.51
N PHE A 49 6.84 14.31 4.76
CA PHE A 49 5.71 13.54 5.27
C PHE A 49 6.14 12.15 5.78
N CYS A 50 7.11 11.49 5.17
CA CYS A 50 7.65 10.19 5.56
C CYS A 50 8.85 10.29 6.52
N ASP A 51 8.82 11.22 7.49
CA ASP A 51 9.85 11.41 8.54
C ASP A 51 11.27 11.59 7.98
N GLY A 52 11.41 12.19 6.79
CA GLY A 52 12.69 12.50 6.15
C GLY A 52 13.30 11.39 5.29
N ALA A 53 12.63 10.26 5.14
CA ALA A 53 13.06 9.22 4.18
C ALA A 53 12.91 9.74 2.74
N ARG A 54 14.03 9.79 1.99
CA ARG A 54 14.06 10.37 0.64
C ARG A 54 13.03 9.72 -0.28
N ALA A 55 12.13 10.50 -0.85
CA ALA A 55 11.12 10.03 -1.78
C ALA A 55 11.59 10.13 -3.24
N VAL A 56 11.25 9.10 -4.01
CA VAL A 56 11.45 9.01 -5.46
C VAL A 56 10.12 8.51 -6.05
N SER A 57 9.44 9.34 -6.84
CA SER A 57 8.15 8.99 -7.44
C SER A 57 8.31 8.08 -8.67
N CYS A 58 7.27 7.34 -9.04
CA CYS A 58 7.24 6.46 -10.20
C CYS A 58 5.83 6.30 -10.77
N GLY A 59 5.67 5.48 -11.80
CA GLY A 59 4.41 5.32 -12.54
C GLY A 59 3.28 4.69 -11.74
N ASN A 60 3.57 3.77 -10.83
CA ASN A 60 2.56 3.08 -10.00
C ASN A 60 3.21 2.31 -8.85
N GLY A 61 2.39 1.73 -7.95
CA GLY A 61 2.88 0.99 -6.79
C GLY A 61 3.56 -0.35 -7.13
N THR A 62 3.15 -1.03 -8.19
CA THR A 62 3.76 -2.28 -8.66
C THR A 62 5.19 -2.03 -9.15
N ASP A 63 5.35 -1.01 -9.99
CA ASP A 63 6.67 -0.56 -10.46
C ASP A 63 7.57 -0.14 -9.29
N ALA A 64 7.02 0.52 -8.27
CA ALA A 64 7.77 0.90 -7.09
C ALA A 64 8.45 -0.32 -6.42
N ILE A 65 7.69 -1.40 -6.18
CA ILE A 65 8.23 -2.65 -5.61
C ILE A 65 9.27 -3.26 -6.55
N HIS A 66 8.95 -3.37 -7.85
CA HIS A 66 9.82 -3.97 -8.86
C HIS A 66 11.15 -3.22 -8.97
N ILE A 67 11.12 -1.89 -9.06
CA ILE A 67 12.32 -1.05 -9.17
C ILE A 67 13.22 -1.20 -7.94
N VAL A 68 12.66 -1.18 -6.72
CA VAL A 68 13.46 -1.36 -5.50
C VAL A 68 14.08 -2.75 -5.45
N LEU A 69 13.34 -3.81 -5.75
CA LEU A 69 13.88 -5.17 -5.79
C LEU A 69 15.01 -5.29 -6.82
N HIS A 70 14.81 -4.73 -8.01
CA HIS A 70 15.86 -4.70 -9.05
C HIS A 70 17.10 -3.92 -8.60
N ALA A 71 16.90 -2.77 -7.92
CA ALA A 71 18.00 -1.99 -7.35
C ALA A 71 18.77 -2.74 -6.25
N LEU A 72 18.09 -3.58 -5.47
CA LEU A 72 18.70 -4.47 -4.47
C LEU A 72 19.44 -5.67 -5.10
N GLY A 73 19.39 -5.83 -6.42
CA GLY A 73 20.02 -6.92 -7.14
C GLY A 73 19.26 -8.24 -7.06
N VAL A 74 17.96 -8.18 -6.76
CA VAL A 74 17.07 -9.36 -6.76
C VAL A 74 16.81 -9.79 -8.20
N GLY A 75 16.98 -11.09 -8.49
CA GLY A 75 16.83 -11.63 -9.83
C GLY A 75 16.59 -13.15 -9.86
N PRO A 76 16.73 -13.78 -11.05
CA PRO A 76 16.52 -15.20 -11.21
C PRO A 76 17.36 -16.06 -10.26
N GLY A 77 16.71 -16.99 -9.57
CA GLY A 77 17.34 -17.88 -8.59
C GLY A 77 17.28 -17.35 -7.14
N ASP A 78 16.94 -16.09 -6.95
CA ASP A 78 16.73 -15.50 -5.62
C ASP A 78 15.31 -15.77 -5.09
N GLU A 79 15.13 -15.55 -3.81
CA GLU A 79 13.86 -15.68 -3.08
C GLU A 79 13.56 -14.37 -2.33
N VAL A 80 12.27 -13.98 -2.33
CA VAL A 80 11.78 -12.84 -1.54
C VAL A 80 10.62 -13.30 -0.68
N ILE A 81 10.74 -13.10 0.63
CA ILE A 81 9.69 -13.46 1.60
C ILE A 81 8.59 -12.41 1.58
N THR A 82 7.33 -12.84 1.52
CA THR A 82 6.15 -11.98 1.65
C THR A 82 4.96 -12.78 2.19
N VAL A 83 3.75 -12.21 2.17
CA VAL A 83 2.52 -12.82 2.68
C VAL A 83 1.59 -13.23 1.53
N PRO A 84 0.80 -14.31 1.68
CA PRO A 84 -0.20 -14.66 0.68
C PRO A 84 -1.50 -13.86 0.81
N TYR A 85 -1.73 -13.15 1.92
CA TYR A 85 -2.91 -12.32 2.15
C TYR A 85 -2.60 -10.85 1.88
N THR A 86 -2.56 -10.48 0.61
CA THR A 86 -2.29 -9.12 0.10
C THR A 86 -2.86 -8.97 -1.32
N PHE A 87 -2.74 -7.77 -1.89
CA PHE A 87 -2.96 -7.55 -3.31
C PHE A 87 -1.86 -8.22 -4.14
N ILE A 88 -2.20 -8.72 -5.32
CA ILE A 88 -1.28 -9.51 -6.15
C ILE A 88 0.02 -8.78 -6.49
N ALA A 89 0.00 -7.45 -6.60
CA ALA A 89 1.16 -6.64 -6.97
C ALA A 89 2.39 -6.90 -6.10
N THR A 90 2.21 -7.21 -4.81
CA THR A 90 3.33 -7.54 -3.91
C THR A 90 4.14 -8.73 -4.41
N ALA A 91 3.48 -9.84 -4.78
CA ALA A 91 4.15 -11.03 -5.28
C ALA A 91 4.45 -10.94 -6.79
N GLU A 92 3.62 -10.25 -7.56
CA GLU A 92 3.80 -10.00 -8.99
C GLU A 92 5.11 -9.25 -9.25
N ALA A 93 5.40 -8.18 -8.51
CA ALA A 93 6.64 -7.43 -8.63
C ALA A 93 7.89 -8.28 -8.30
N ILE A 94 7.79 -9.23 -7.36
CA ILE A 94 8.85 -10.22 -7.11
C ILE A 94 9.04 -11.08 -8.38
N SER A 95 7.94 -11.61 -8.92
CA SER A 95 7.99 -12.49 -10.10
C SER A 95 8.54 -11.77 -11.34
N MET A 96 8.28 -10.46 -11.48
CA MET A 96 8.82 -9.63 -12.57
C MET A 96 10.34 -9.52 -12.54
N THR A 97 10.99 -9.66 -11.38
CA THR A 97 12.46 -9.73 -11.29
C THR A 97 13.03 -11.09 -11.71
N GLY A 98 12.19 -12.11 -11.89
CA GLY A 98 12.59 -13.49 -12.07
C GLY A 98 12.87 -14.24 -10.76
N ALA A 99 12.73 -13.58 -9.60
CA ALA A 99 12.85 -14.21 -8.29
C ALA A 99 11.58 -14.94 -7.91
N LYS A 100 11.70 -15.84 -6.92
CA LYS A 100 10.59 -16.63 -6.40
C LYS A 100 9.98 -15.97 -5.16
N PRO A 101 8.66 -15.66 -5.14
CA PRO A 101 7.99 -15.30 -3.90
C PRO A 101 7.93 -16.51 -2.95
N VAL A 102 8.29 -16.29 -1.70
CA VAL A 102 8.21 -17.28 -0.61
C VAL A 102 7.20 -16.76 0.41
N PHE A 103 6.09 -17.48 0.58
CA PHE A 103 5.01 -17.02 1.43
C PHE A 103 5.20 -17.43 2.89
N VAL A 104 4.83 -16.51 3.78
CA VAL A 104 4.69 -16.69 5.23
C VAL A 104 3.27 -16.33 5.61
N ASP A 105 2.61 -17.16 6.42
CA ASP A 105 1.26 -16.87 6.87
C ASP A 105 1.18 -15.58 7.68
N VAL A 106 0.00 -15.02 7.78
CA VAL A 106 -0.27 -13.80 8.55
C VAL A 106 -0.81 -14.14 9.94
N ARG A 107 -0.87 -13.16 10.83
CA ARG A 107 -1.60 -13.19 12.09
C ARG A 107 -3.08 -12.86 11.86
N ASP A 108 -3.88 -12.94 12.91
CA ASP A 108 -5.34 -12.66 12.85
C ASP A 108 -5.65 -11.20 12.43
N ASP A 109 -4.71 -10.28 12.60
CA ASP A 109 -4.79 -8.89 12.14
C ASP A 109 -4.51 -8.71 10.63
N GLY A 110 -4.15 -9.79 9.93
CA GLY A 110 -3.81 -9.79 8.49
C GLY A 110 -2.38 -9.37 8.17
N LEU A 111 -1.56 -9.07 9.17
CA LEU A 111 -0.16 -8.67 9.01
C LEU A 111 0.78 -9.88 9.07
N ILE A 112 1.96 -9.76 8.45
CA ILE A 112 2.97 -10.83 8.48
C ILE A 112 3.21 -11.36 9.88
N ASP A 113 3.32 -12.70 10.03
CA ASP A 113 3.72 -13.34 11.29
C ASP A 113 5.24 -13.45 11.36
N PRO A 114 5.94 -12.59 12.17
CA PRO A 114 7.39 -12.61 12.25
C PRO A 114 7.93 -13.95 12.80
N SER A 115 7.15 -14.67 13.63
CA SER A 115 7.58 -15.94 14.23
C SER A 115 7.81 -17.04 13.19
N LYS A 116 7.19 -16.92 12.02
CA LYS A 116 7.29 -17.89 10.92
C LYS A 116 8.36 -17.56 9.89
N VAL A 117 8.93 -16.33 9.93
CA VAL A 117 9.89 -15.84 8.93
C VAL A 117 11.18 -16.66 8.91
N ALA A 118 11.74 -16.94 10.08
CA ALA A 118 13.00 -17.66 10.19
C ALA A 118 12.95 -19.07 9.57
N ALA A 119 11.79 -19.74 9.64
CA ALA A 119 11.61 -21.12 9.16
C ALA A 119 11.63 -21.25 7.63
N VAL A 120 11.33 -20.15 6.90
CA VAL A 120 11.30 -20.15 5.42
C VAL A 120 12.52 -19.48 4.79
N ARG A 121 13.39 -18.87 5.61
CA ARG A 121 14.60 -18.23 5.15
C ARG A 121 15.61 -19.27 4.64
N THR A 122 16.17 -19.00 3.47
CA THR A 122 17.25 -19.81 2.86
C THR A 122 18.46 -18.93 2.50
N ALA A 123 19.52 -19.54 2.00
CA ALA A 123 20.68 -18.81 1.46
C ALA A 123 20.33 -17.99 0.21
N LYS A 124 19.19 -18.26 -0.44
CA LYS A 124 18.68 -17.54 -1.63
C LYS A 124 17.83 -16.34 -1.25
N THR A 125 17.42 -16.21 0.01
CA THR A 125 16.55 -15.11 0.45
C THR A 125 17.32 -13.79 0.38
N LYS A 126 16.82 -12.84 -0.41
CA LYS A 126 17.46 -11.54 -0.67
C LYS A 126 16.73 -10.36 -0.03
N ALA A 127 15.43 -10.46 0.21
CA ALA A 127 14.64 -9.40 0.82
C ALA A 127 13.38 -9.97 1.49
N ILE A 128 12.74 -9.14 2.33
CA ILE A 128 11.43 -9.41 2.91
C ILE A 128 10.53 -8.23 2.59
N ILE A 129 9.27 -8.52 2.20
CA ILE A 129 8.23 -7.52 1.95
C ILE A 129 7.08 -7.73 2.93
N PRO A 130 7.11 -7.12 4.12
CA PRO A 130 5.92 -6.98 4.96
C PRO A 130 4.95 -6.01 4.30
N VAL A 131 3.65 -6.30 4.41
CA VAL A 131 2.58 -5.46 3.87
C VAL A 131 1.85 -4.76 5.02
N HIS A 132 1.73 -3.45 4.93
CA HIS A 132 0.95 -2.63 5.86
C HIS A 132 -0.53 -2.64 5.45
N LEU A 133 -1.17 -3.80 5.61
CA LEU A 133 -2.48 -4.09 5.05
C LEU A 133 -3.58 -3.23 5.72
N TYR A 134 -4.51 -2.72 4.92
CA TYR A 134 -5.68 -1.93 5.31
C TYR A 134 -5.38 -0.61 6.03
N GLY A 135 -4.10 -0.20 6.03
CA GLY A 135 -3.66 1.01 6.73
C GLY A 135 -3.10 0.76 8.12
N GLN A 136 -2.84 -0.49 8.48
CA GLN A 136 -2.16 -0.89 9.72
C GLN A 136 -0.66 -1.04 9.48
N ALA A 137 0.17 -0.58 10.42
CA ALA A 137 1.62 -0.79 10.34
C ALA A 137 1.99 -2.21 10.80
N ALA A 138 2.69 -2.97 9.97
CA ALA A 138 3.34 -4.22 10.36
C ALA A 138 4.50 -3.93 11.33
N ASP A 139 4.78 -4.85 12.26
CA ASP A 139 5.90 -4.72 13.19
C ASP A 139 7.24 -4.99 12.48
N ILE A 140 7.82 -3.93 11.91
CA ILE A 140 9.07 -3.99 11.15
C ILE A 140 10.27 -4.39 12.05
N ASP A 141 10.24 -4.02 13.32
CA ASP A 141 11.32 -4.39 14.25
C ASP A 141 11.29 -5.89 14.57
N ALA A 142 10.10 -6.47 14.74
CA ALA A 142 9.96 -7.92 14.90
C ALA A 142 10.37 -8.70 13.63
N VAL A 143 10.01 -8.18 12.43
CA VAL A 143 10.43 -8.77 11.15
C VAL A 143 11.96 -8.69 11.02
N ARG A 144 12.59 -7.57 11.39
CA ARG A 144 14.05 -7.38 11.38
C ARG A 144 14.75 -8.36 12.32
N ALA A 145 14.21 -8.55 13.51
CA ALA A 145 14.75 -9.49 14.48
C ALA A 145 14.64 -10.96 13.99
N ALA A 146 13.56 -11.31 13.28
CA ALA A 146 13.36 -12.65 12.74
C ALA A 146 14.29 -12.99 11.56
N ALA A 147 14.79 -11.98 10.83
CA ALA A 147 15.67 -12.16 9.68
C ALA A 147 16.77 -11.09 9.64
N PRO A 148 17.72 -11.12 10.57
CA PRO A 148 18.78 -10.12 10.65
C PRO A 148 19.62 -10.09 9.38
N GLY A 149 19.96 -8.87 8.95
CA GLY A 149 20.81 -8.61 7.79
C GLY A 149 20.10 -8.64 6.43
N LEU A 150 18.81 -9.00 6.37
CA LEU A 150 18.04 -8.91 5.12
C LEU A 150 17.44 -7.50 4.94
N PRO A 151 17.48 -6.94 3.73
CA PRO A 151 16.71 -5.74 3.40
C PRO A 151 15.21 -5.95 3.64
N ILE A 152 14.56 -4.95 4.25
CA ILE A 152 13.11 -4.93 4.45
C ILE A 152 12.54 -3.85 3.54
N LEU A 153 11.67 -4.27 2.62
CA LEU A 153 10.90 -3.40 1.75
C LEU A 153 9.46 -3.33 2.26
N GLU A 154 9.08 -2.19 2.83
CA GLU A 154 7.72 -1.95 3.28
C GLU A 154 6.77 -1.83 2.08
N ASP A 155 5.78 -2.71 1.93
CA ASP A 155 4.64 -2.43 1.04
C ASP A 155 3.63 -1.56 1.79
N ALA A 156 3.75 -0.26 1.62
CA ALA A 156 2.93 0.76 2.25
C ALA A 156 1.82 1.30 1.33
N ALA A 157 1.48 0.56 0.26
CA ALA A 157 0.47 0.96 -0.73
C ALA A 157 -0.92 1.27 -0.13
N GLN A 158 -1.19 0.85 1.08
CA GLN A 158 -2.44 1.09 1.81
C GLN A 158 -2.25 1.88 3.12
N ALA A 159 -1.05 2.42 3.40
CA ALA A 159 -0.71 2.89 4.74
C ALA A 159 -0.09 4.30 4.78
N HIS A 160 -0.54 5.20 3.89
CA HIS A 160 -0.05 6.58 3.81
C HIS A 160 -0.27 7.34 5.12
N GLY A 161 0.79 7.48 5.92
CA GLY A 161 0.76 8.16 7.22
C GLY A 161 0.45 7.27 8.43
N ALA A 162 0.31 5.96 8.27
CA ALA A 162 0.24 5.02 9.40
C ALA A 162 1.54 5.09 10.22
N LYS A 163 1.44 4.80 11.52
CA LYS A 163 2.60 4.87 12.41
C LYS A 163 2.78 3.58 13.22
N LEU A 164 4.04 3.25 13.46
CA LEU A 164 4.49 2.27 14.42
C LEU A 164 5.35 2.98 15.48
N ARG A 165 4.97 2.90 16.75
CA ARG A 165 5.70 3.56 17.86
C ARG A 165 6.02 5.03 17.59
N GLY A 166 5.05 5.75 16.99
CA GLY A 166 5.15 7.17 16.67
C GLY A 166 5.90 7.51 15.37
N LYS A 167 6.58 6.55 14.72
CA LYS A 167 7.27 6.76 13.43
C LYS A 167 6.37 6.36 12.27
N ARG A 168 6.36 7.16 11.21
CA ARG A 168 5.57 6.87 10.02
C ARG A 168 6.15 5.71 9.22
N VAL A 169 5.26 4.87 8.68
CA VAL A 169 5.65 3.89 7.64
C VAL A 169 6.24 4.63 6.45
N GLY A 170 7.18 3.98 5.79
CA GLY A 170 8.01 4.64 4.78
C GLY A 170 9.40 5.02 5.26
N SER A 171 9.64 4.98 6.60
CA SER A 171 10.93 5.27 7.23
C SER A 171 11.42 4.16 8.15
N LEU A 172 10.73 3.01 8.21
CA LEU A 172 10.99 1.94 9.16
C LEU A 172 11.91 0.86 8.59
N GLY A 173 11.76 0.54 7.30
CA GLY A 173 12.53 -0.46 6.58
C GLY A 173 13.79 0.10 5.90
N THR A 174 14.38 -0.70 5.02
CA THR A 174 15.46 -0.27 4.11
C THR A 174 14.91 0.68 3.05
N ALA A 175 13.72 0.36 2.57
CA ALA A 175 12.92 1.16 1.64
C ALA A 175 11.43 0.88 1.89
N ALA A 176 10.57 1.74 1.35
CA ALA A 176 9.14 1.49 1.30
C ALA A 176 8.56 1.88 -0.06
N THR A 177 7.39 1.33 -0.38
CA THR A 177 6.70 1.57 -1.65
C THR A 177 5.26 1.99 -1.40
N PHE A 178 4.81 2.96 -2.18
CA PHE A 178 3.48 3.54 -2.09
C PHE A 178 2.78 3.50 -3.43
N SER A 179 1.47 3.29 -3.40
CA SER A 179 0.59 3.39 -4.56
C SER A 179 -0.28 4.64 -4.42
N PHE A 180 -0.36 5.43 -5.47
CA PHE A 180 -1.28 6.56 -5.55
C PHE A 180 -2.48 6.26 -6.46
N PHE A 181 -2.87 4.98 -6.59
CA PHE A 181 -4.13 4.61 -7.24
C PHE A 181 -5.29 5.44 -6.65
N PRO A 182 -6.25 5.92 -7.45
CA PRO A 182 -7.24 6.93 -7.01
C PRO A 182 -7.97 6.62 -5.70
N GLY A 183 -8.27 5.36 -5.43
CA GLY A 183 -8.94 4.93 -4.19
C GLY A 183 -8.06 4.89 -2.94
N LYS A 184 -6.76 5.15 -3.03
CA LYS A 184 -5.85 5.18 -1.86
C LYS A 184 -6.08 6.42 -1.00
N ASN A 185 -5.64 6.37 0.28
CA ASN A 185 -5.75 7.51 1.20
C ASN A 185 -5.12 8.78 0.61
N LEU A 186 -4.01 8.62 -0.10
CA LEU A 186 -3.43 9.64 -0.98
C LEU A 186 -3.50 9.09 -2.42
N GLY A 187 -4.54 9.45 -3.16
CA GLY A 187 -4.79 8.97 -4.52
C GLY A 187 -4.60 10.08 -5.56
N ALA A 188 -3.91 9.77 -6.65
CA ALA A 188 -3.83 10.61 -7.84
C ALA A 188 -5.15 10.62 -8.62
N TYR A 189 -5.21 11.31 -9.75
CA TYR A 189 -6.30 11.26 -10.73
C TYR A 189 -5.92 10.39 -11.94
N GLY A 190 -5.25 9.30 -11.67
CA GLY A 190 -4.71 8.30 -12.55
C GLY A 190 -3.76 7.40 -11.77
N ASP A 191 -2.84 6.73 -12.44
CA ASP A 191 -1.81 5.95 -11.78
C ASP A 191 -0.70 6.84 -11.22
N GLY A 192 -0.05 6.34 -10.17
CA GLY A 192 1.10 6.95 -9.53
C GLY A 192 1.64 6.05 -8.43
N GLY A 193 2.90 6.24 -8.11
CA GLY A 193 3.57 5.56 -7.02
C GLY A 193 4.77 6.34 -6.51
N ALA A 194 5.31 5.90 -5.39
CA ALA A 194 6.58 6.38 -4.87
C ALA A 194 7.33 5.28 -4.12
N MET A 195 8.61 5.48 -4.02
CA MET A 195 9.54 4.74 -3.19
C MET A 195 10.12 5.70 -2.17
N THR A 196 10.34 5.26 -0.93
CA THR A 196 11.06 6.04 0.10
C THR A 196 12.23 5.25 0.65
N PHE A 197 13.29 5.94 1.04
CA PHE A 197 14.58 5.34 1.36
C PHE A 197 15.24 6.01 2.57
N THR A 198 15.84 5.19 3.42
CA THR A 198 16.79 5.65 4.46
C THR A 198 18.23 5.66 3.95
N ASP A 199 18.51 5.01 2.82
CA ASP A 199 19.81 4.92 2.14
C ASP A 199 19.80 5.80 0.87
N ALA A 200 20.71 6.77 0.79
CA ALA A 200 20.81 7.73 -0.30
C ALA A 200 21.31 7.08 -1.62
N GLU A 201 22.18 6.07 -1.54
CA GLU A 201 22.73 5.40 -2.74
C GLU A 201 21.65 4.52 -3.38
N LEU A 202 20.87 3.79 -2.56
CA LEU A 202 19.73 3.03 -3.05
C LEU A 202 18.68 3.96 -3.70
N ALA A 203 18.40 5.10 -3.06
CA ALA A 203 17.49 6.11 -3.63
C ALA A 203 17.97 6.62 -4.99
N LYS A 204 19.26 6.96 -5.14
CA LYS A 204 19.86 7.40 -6.39
C LYS A 204 19.77 6.33 -7.47
N ARG A 205 20.03 5.07 -7.12
CA ARG A 205 19.92 3.95 -8.07
C ARG A 205 18.50 3.77 -8.57
N CYS A 206 17.49 3.86 -7.68
CA CYS A 206 16.07 3.78 -8.05
C CYS A 206 15.63 5.00 -8.89
N GLU A 207 16.15 6.19 -8.60
CA GLU A 207 15.90 7.39 -9.41
C GLU A 207 16.41 7.23 -10.86
N MET A 208 17.58 6.62 -11.03
CA MET A 208 18.09 6.27 -12.37
C MET A 208 17.22 5.21 -13.03
N LEU A 209 16.92 4.11 -12.31
CA LEU A 209 16.14 2.98 -12.85
C LEU A 209 14.77 3.40 -13.36
N ARG A 210 14.03 4.27 -12.64
CA ARG A 210 12.69 4.72 -13.05
C ARG A 210 12.67 5.49 -14.37
N ASP A 211 13.84 6.02 -14.78
CA ASP A 211 13.98 6.89 -15.94
C ASP A 211 15.11 6.41 -16.88
N HIS A 212 14.93 5.20 -17.43
CA HIS A 212 15.81 4.59 -18.43
C HIS A 212 17.27 4.40 -17.98
N GLY A 213 17.56 4.35 -16.68
CA GLY A 213 18.91 4.17 -16.13
C GLY A 213 19.85 5.35 -16.35
N ARG A 214 19.29 6.55 -16.61
CA ARG A 214 20.08 7.73 -16.96
C ARG A 214 20.53 8.55 -15.75
N THR A 215 21.74 9.12 -15.86
CA THR A 215 22.29 10.13 -14.95
C THR A 215 22.25 11.52 -15.57
N ASP A 216 22.23 11.61 -16.88
CA ASP A 216 22.11 12.83 -17.68
C ASP A 216 21.17 12.57 -18.87
N LYS A 217 20.85 13.61 -19.64
CA LYS A 217 19.92 13.56 -20.77
C LYS A 217 20.22 12.44 -21.77
N TYR A 218 21.51 12.12 -21.97
CA TYR A 218 21.97 11.17 -22.98
C TYR A 218 22.88 10.06 -22.43
N LEU A 219 23.22 10.09 -21.14
CA LEU A 219 24.07 9.08 -20.52
C LEU A 219 23.22 8.09 -19.70
N HIS A 220 23.20 6.84 -20.14
CA HIS A 220 22.50 5.73 -19.49
C HIS A 220 23.56 4.78 -18.91
N GLU A 221 23.66 4.72 -17.58
CA GLU A 221 24.68 3.87 -16.91
C GLU A 221 24.24 2.41 -16.78
N LEU A 222 22.92 2.16 -16.84
CA LEU A 222 22.35 0.83 -16.75
C LEU A 222 21.02 0.77 -17.53
N PRO A 223 20.56 -0.41 -17.95
CA PRO A 223 19.21 -0.60 -18.44
C PRO A 223 18.22 -0.25 -17.34
N GLY A 224 17.27 0.62 -17.64
CA GLY A 224 16.23 1.05 -16.70
C GLY A 224 14.84 0.89 -17.28
N PHE A 225 13.87 1.51 -16.61
CA PHE A 225 12.45 1.46 -16.94
C PHE A 225 11.94 2.83 -17.36
N ASN A 226 10.80 2.87 -18.03
CA ASN A 226 10.01 4.06 -18.22
C ASN A 226 8.87 4.08 -17.19
N SER A 227 9.18 4.49 -15.96
CA SER A 227 8.23 4.53 -14.84
C SER A 227 8.37 5.84 -14.07
N ARG A 228 7.74 6.87 -14.60
CA ARG A 228 7.76 8.23 -14.05
C ARG A 228 6.37 8.64 -13.57
N LEU A 229 6.32 9.48 -12.56
CA LEU A 229 5.08 10.15 -12.17
C LEU A 229 4.83 11.32 -13.13
N ASP A 230 3.64 11.35 -13.74
CA ASP A 230 3.21 12.46 -14.59
C ASP A 230 3.07 13.75 -13.76
N THR A 231 3.43 14.89 -14.36
CA THR A 231 3.40 16.18 -13.66
C THR A 231 2.01 16.58 -13.19
N ILE A 232 0.97 16.26 -13.96
CA ILE A 232 -0.43 16.47 -13.54
C ILE A 232 -0.71 15.70 -12.24
N GLN A 233 -0.31 14.44 -12.16
CA GLN A 233 -0.50 13.63 -10.96
C GLN A 233 0.31 14.17 -9.78
N ALA A 234 1.53 14.63 -10.01
CA ALA A 234 2.36 15.25 -8.97
C ALA A 234 1.71 16.53 -8.41
N ALA A 235 1.11 17.37 -9.26
CA ALA A 235 0.39 18.56 -8.85
C ALA A 235 -0.84 18.21 -7.98
N VAL A 236 -1.65 17.24 -8.43
CA VAL A 236 -2.80 16.71 -7.68
C VAL A 236 -2.38 16.17 -6.33
N LEU A 237 -1.33 15.34 -6.29
CA LEU A 237 -0.82 14.73 -5.07
C LEU A 237 -0.24 15.77 -4.10
N SER A 238 0.42 16.84 -4.60
CA SER A 238 0.93 17.92 -3.77
C SER A 238 -0.19 18.67 -3.02
N VAL A 239 -1.32 18.92 -3.68
CA VAL A 239 -2.51 19.50 -3.05
C VAL A 239 -3.09 18.53 -2.01
N LYS A 240 -3.37 17.30 -2.41
CA LYS A 240 -3.99 16.29 -1.54
C LYS A 240 -3.14 15.93 -0.32
N LEU A 241 -1.82 15.97 -0.44
CA LEU A 241 -0.90 15.67 0.67
C LEU A 241 -1.08 16.64 1.84
N ALA A 242 -1.41 17.91 1.57
CA ALA A 242 -1.68 18.90 2.61
C ALA A 242 -2.93 18.57 3.45
N HIS A 243 -3.87 17.81 2.89
CA HIS A 243 -5.11 17.40 3.56
C HIS A 243 -5.03 16.00 4.20
N LEU A 244 -4.00 15.21 3.90
CA LEU A 244 -3.94 13.78 4.21
C LEU A 244 -4.04 13.48 5.72
N ASP A 245 -3.36 14.24 6.57
CA ASP A 245 -3.42 14.03 8.02
C ASP A 245 -4.83 14.28 8.58
N ALA A 246 -5.54 15.29 8.07
CA ALA A 246 -6.93 15.57 8.42
C ALA A 246 -7.87 14.46 7.94
N TRP A 247 -7.69 13.95 6.72
CA TRP A 247 -8.45 12.82 6.20
C TRP A 247 -8.20 11.53 6.98
N ASN A 248 -6.95 11.25 7.35
CA ASN A 248 -6.63 10.11 8.20
C ASN A 248 -7.24 10.25 9.61
N ALA A 249 -7.28 11.47 10.18
CA ALA A 249 -7.99 11.73 11.44
C ALA A 249 -9.50 11.50 11.30
N ALA A 250 -10.12 11.90 10.19
CA ALA A 250 -11.53 11.62 9.91
C ALA A 250 -11.80 10.10 9.80
N ARG A 251 -10.93 9.35 9.09
CA ARG A 251 -11.03 7.88 8.99
C ARG A 251 -10.91 7.20 10.36
N ARG A 252 -10.00 7.66 11.23
CA ARG A 252 -9.91 7.14 12.62
C ARG A 252 -11.19 7.40 13.42
N ARG A 253 -11.79 8.58 13.29
CA ARG A 253 -13.08 8.89 13.93
C ARG A 253 -14.21 7.99 13.44
N ILE A 254 -14.32 7.78 12.12
CA ILE A 254 -15.31 6.89 11.51
C ILE A 254 -15.09 5.43 11.96
N ALA A 255 -13.84 4.98 12.02
CA ALA A 255 -13.52 3.66 12.54
C ALA A 255 -13.96 3.51 14.00
N GLY A 256 -13.82 4.56 14.81
CA GLY A 256 -14.36 4.60 16.19
C GLY A 256 -15.87 4.38 16.22
N TRP A 257 -16.64 5.05 15.36
CA TRP A 257 -18.09 4.85 15.26
C TRP A 257 -18.46 3.41 14.89
N TYR A 258 -17.75 2.81 13.93
CA TYR A 258 -17.95 1.41 13.57
C TYR A 258 -17.64 0.47 14.72
N LEU A 259 -16.51 0.65 15.38
CA LEU A 259 -16.09 -0.21 16.50
C LEU A 259 -17.10 -0.15 17.65
N GLU A 260 -17.60 1.05 18.00
CA GLU A 260 -18.60 1.24 19.03
C GLU A 260 -19.96 0.59 18.68
N ARG A 261 -20.46 0.86 17.47
CA ARG A 261 -21.81 0.43 17.06
C ARG A 261 -21.90 -1.04 16.66
N LEU A 262 -20.81 -1.63 16.19
CA LEU A 262 -20.76 -3.04 15.82
C LEU A 262 -20.28 -3.93 16.98
N ALA A 263 -19.86 -3.34 18.10
CA ALA A 263 -19.48 -4.10 19.28
C ALA A 263 -20.63 -5.00 19.77
N GLY A 264 -20.30 -6.25 20.11
CA GLY A 264 -21.26 -7.21 20.64
C GLY A 264 -22.19 -7.86 19.60
N ILE A 265 -22.05 -7.57 18.30
CA ILE A 265 -22.76 -8.33 17.26
C ILE A 265 -22.16 -9.75 17.22
N PRO A 266 -23.00 -10.80 17.45
CA PRO A 266 -22.50 -12.17 17.50
C PRO A 266 -21.79 -12.58 16.21
N GLU A 267 -20.69 -13.30 16.32
CA GLU A 267 -19.91 -13.86 15.20
C GLU A 267 -19.30 -12.82 14.24
N LEU A 268 -19.43 -11.51 14.53
CA LEU A 268 -18.80 -10.45 13.74
C LEU A 268 -17.39 -10.16 14.30
N GLY A 269 -16.36 -10.55 13.55
CA GLY A 269 -14.97 -10.19 13.84
C GLY A 269 -14.71 -8.73 13.47
N LEU A 270 -14.31 -7.91 14.43
CA LEU A 270 -13.94 -6.51 14.23
C LEU A 270 -12.42 -6.36 14.15
N PRO A 271 -11.89 -5.40 13.38
CA PRO A 271 -10.46 -5.11 13.35
C PRO A 271 -9.98 -4.55 14.70
N SER A 272 -8.80 -5.02 15.15
CA SER A 272 -8.17 -4.59 16.39
C SER A 272 -6.69 -4.29 16.14
N PRO A 273 -6.34 -3.08 15.68
CA PRO A 273 -4.95 -2.69 15.50
C PRO A 273 -4.16 -2.77 16.81
N ALA A 274 -2.87 -3.09 16.73
CA ALA A 274 -2.00 -3.13 17.89
C ALA A 274 -1.90 -1.74 18.56
N ALA A 275 -1.81 -1.70 19.89
CA ALA A 275 -1.88 -0.47 20.68
C ALA A 275 -0.72 0.51 20.41
N ASP A 276 0.42 0.02 19.93
CA ASP A 276 1.60 0.81 19.56
C ASP A 276 1.60 1.28 18.08
N THR A 277 0.44 1.11 17.38
CA THR A 277 0.25 1.54 16.01
C THR A 277 -0.83 2.62 15.87
N GLU A 278 -0.68 3.50 14.90
CA GLU A 278 -1.72 4.44 14.47
C GLU A 278 -2.17 4.07 13.07
N SER A 279 -3.31 3.38 12.96
CA SER A 279 -3.89 2.99 11.68
C SER A 279 -4.48 4.21 10.95
N VAL A 280 -4.36 4.20 9.61
CA VAL A 280 -4.99 5.20 8.72
C VAL A 280 -6.27 4.69 8.06
N TRP A 281 -6.71 3.49 8.42
CA TRP A 281 -7.99 2.93 8.02
C TRP A 281 -8.28 3.11 6.53
N HIS A 282 -7.35 2.63 5.70
CA HIS A 282 -7.60 2.59 4.26
C HIS A 282 -8.87 1.82 3.95
N LEU A 283 -9.05 0.69 4.63
CA LEU A 283 -10.27 -0.10 4.63
C LEU A 283 -10.69 -0.38 6.08
N PHE A 284 -12.00 -0.45 6.32
CA PHE A 284 -12.56 -1.02 7.54
C PHE A 284 -13.09 -2.41 7.21
N VAL A 285 -12.37 -3.45 7.63
CA VAL A 285 -12.66 -4.84 7.25
C VAL A 285 -13.19 -5.59 8.45
N VAL A 286 -14.41 -6.12 8.30
CA VAL A 286 -15.01 -7.04 9.26
C VAL A 286 -14.92 -8.48 8.76
N HIS A 287 -15.03 -9.44 9.65
CA HIS A 287 -14.97 -10.86 9.34
C HIS A 287 -16.24 -11.59 9.79
N HIS A 288 -16.86 -12.34 8.89
CA HIS A 288 -18.04 -13.13 9.21
C HIS A 288 -18.11 -14.40 8.36
N ALA A 289 -18.42 -15.55 8.97
CA ALA A 289 -18.51 -16.83 8.26
C ALA A 289 -19.56 -16.81 7.14
N ARG A 290 -20.67 -16.09 7.37
CA ARG A 290 -21.73 -15.89 6.36
C ARG A 290 -21.56 -14.57 5.59
N ARG A 291 -20.32 -14.22 5.18
CA ARG A 291 -20.01 -12.98 4.48
C ARG A 291 -20.93 -12.65 3.32
N GLU A 292 -21.26 -13.64 2.48
CA GLU A 292 -22.10 -13.40 1.30
C GLU A 292 -23.56 -13.06 1.66
N HIS A 293 -24.06 -13.54 2.81
CA HIS A 293 -25.37 -13.13 3.33
C HIS A 293 -25.32 -11.67 3.81
N LEU A 294 -24.29 -11.32 4.60
CA LEU A 294 -24.08 -9.95 5.06
C LEU A 294 -23.94 -8.98 3.89
N ARG A 295 -23.17 -9.34 2.87
CA ARG A 295 -22.97 -8.53 1.66
C ARG A 295 -24.29 -8.24 0.93
N ARG A 296 -25.14 -9.26 0.77
CA ARG A 296 -26.47 -9.07 0.15
C ARG A 296 -27.37 -8.16 0.98
N ALA A 297 -27.44 -8.36 2.29
CA ALA A 297 -28.24 -7.51 3.17
C ALA A 297 -27.80 -6.04 3.13
N LEU A 298 -26.49 -5.77 3.06
CA LEU A 298 -25.97 -4.41 2.89
C LEU A 298 -26.34 -3.81 1.53
N ASP A 299 -26.22 -4.57 0.44
CA ASP A 299 -26.61 -4.09 -0.89
C ASP A 299 -28.12 -3.79 -0.98
N GLU A 300 -28.97 -4.64 -0.40
CA GLU A 300 -30.42 -4.40 -0.28
C GLU A 300 -30.74 -3.14 0.53
N ALA A 301 -29.92 -2.82 1.54
CA ALA A 301 -30.00 -1.57 2.31
C ALA A 301 -29.37 -0.37 1.58
N GLY A 302 -28.82 -0.54 0.39
CA GLY A 302 -28.17 0.52 -0.37
C GLY A 302 -26.75 0.86 0.09
N ILE A 303 -26.10 -0.03 0.84
CA ILE A 303 -24.75 0.13 1.37
C ILE A 303 -23.76 -0.71 0.53
N ALA A 304 -22.82 -0.04 -0.15
CA ALA A 304 -21.79 -0.73 -0.91
C ALA A 304 -20.79 -1.42 0.03
N SER A 305 -20.31 -2.60 -0.39
CA SER A 305 -19.27 -3.34 0.32
C SER A 305 -18.30 -3.97 -0.67
N GLY A 306 -17.10 -4.33 -0.20
CA GLY A 306 -16.05 -4.92 -1.03
C GLY A 306 -15.39 -6.12 -0.37
N ILE A 307 -14.65 -6.92 -1.14
CA ILE A 307 -13.89 -8.06 -0.62
C ILE A 307 -12.42 -7.85 -0.98
N HIS A 308 -11.56 -7.70 0.03
CA HIS A 308 -10.15 -7.46 -0.12
C HIS A 308 -9.33 -8.41 0.79
N TYR A 309 -8.90 -9.64 0.35
CA TYR A 309 -9.11 -10.18 -1.00
C TYR A 309 -9.71 -11.58 -0.90
N PRO A 310 -10.54 -12.02 -1.87
CA PRO A 310 -11.31 -13.27 -1.73
C PRO A 310 -10.48 -14.55 -1.91
N ILE A 311 -9.31 -14.47 -2.56
CA ILE A 311 -8.44 -15.60 -2.85
C ILE A 311 -7.01 -15.23 -2.44
N PRO A 312 -6.42 -15.92 -1.45
CA PRO A 312 -5.02 -15.70 -1.09
C PRO A 312 -4.09 -16.10 -2.23
N LEU A 313 -2.94 -15.41 -2.35
CA LEU A 313 -2.09 -15.49 -3.53
C LEU A 313 -1.59 -16.91 -3.84
N HIS A 314 -1.30 -17.72 -2.83
CA HIS A 314 -0.85 -19.10 -3.03
C HIS A 314 -1.90 -20.02 -3.70
N LEU A 315 -3.18 -19.62 -3.66
CA LEU A 315 -4.28 -20.33 -4.34
C LEU A 315 -4.65 -19.69 -5.69
N GLN A 316 -4.03 -18.58 -6.06
CA GLN A 316 -4.23 -17.98 -7.37
C GLN A 316 -3.65 -18.88 -8.49
N PRO A 317 -4.32 -19.01 -9.64
CA PRO A 317 -3.79 -19.75 -10.78
C PRO A 317 -2.38 -19.31 -11.20
N ALA A 318 -2.07 -18.02 -11.08
CA ALA A 318 -0.76 -17.42 -11.39
C ALA A 318 0.39 -18.00 -10.54
N TYR A 319 0.10 -18.49 -9.33
CA TYR A 319 1.10 -19.03 -8.40
C TYR A 319 0.97 -20.53 -8.16
N ARG A 320 0.20 -21.24 -8.97
CA ARG A 320 0.06 -22.72 -8.88
C ARG A 320 1.40 -23.45 -8.98
N SER A 321 2.33 -22.91 -9.75
CA SER A 321 3.69 -23.46 -9.91
C SER A 321 4.52 -23.47 -8.63
N LEU A 322 4.14 -22.72 -7.60
CA LEU A 322 4.81 -22.73 -6.29
C LEU A 322 4.48 -24.01 -5.48
N GLY A 323 3.43 -24.78 -5.88
CA GLY A 323 3.12 -26.08 -5.29
C GLY A 323 2.41 -26.03 -3.94
N HIS A 324 1.86 -24.90 -3.53
CA HIS A 324 1.08 -24.80 -2.29
C HIS A 324 -0.33 -25.33 -2.49
N ALA A 325 -0.79 -26.16 -1.54
CA ALA A 325 -2.16 -26.66 -1.50
C ALA A 325 -3.04 -25.79 -0.57
N SER A 326 -4.35 -25.97 -0.66
CA SER A 326 -5.28 -25.45 0.36
C SER A 326 -4.93 -26.01 1.73
N GLY A 327 -4.98 -25.17 2.77
CA GLY A 327 -4.53 -25.47 4.13
C GLY A 327 -3.07 -25.11 4.42
N ALA A 328 -2.29 -24.70 3.41
CA ALA A 328 -0.88 -24.32 3.60
C ALA A 328 -0.71 -23.04 4.43
N PHE A 329 -1.66 -22.10 4.34
CA PHE A 329 -1.66 -20.84 5.06
C PHE A 329 -3.04 -20.58 5.69
N PRO A 330 -3.36 -21.32 6.79
CA PRO A 330 -4.72 -21.41 7.30
C PRO A 330 -5.30 -20.06 7.79
N VAL A 331 -4.48 -19.16 8.32
CA VAL A 331 -4.96 -17.83 8.74
C VAL A 331 -5.30 -16.98 7.53
N SER A 332 -4.42 -16.92 6.53
CA SER A 332 -4.66 -16.21 5.26
C SER A 332 -5.91 -16.71 4.56
N GLU A 333 -6.12 -18.03 4.52
CA GLU A 333 -7.29 -18.66 3.88
C GLU A 333 -8.58 -18.33 4.66
N ARG A 334 -8.55 -18.40 6.00
CA ARG A 334 -9.69 -18.03 6.83
C ARG A 334 -10.06 -16.55 6.65
N LEU A 335 -9.08 -15.64 6.71
CA LEU A 335 -9.31 -14.21 6.51
C LEU A 335 -9.90 -13.93 5.11
N ALA A 336 -9.35 -14.53 4.05
CA ALA A 336 -9.86 -14.39 2.69
C ALA A 336 -11.31 -14.88 2.54
N ASN A 337 -11.69 -15.93 3.24
CA ASN A 337 -13.03 -16.50 3.19
C ASN A 337 -14.07 -15.70 3.99
N THR A 338 -13.65 -14.84 4.92
CA THR A 338 -14.56 -14.16 5.87
C THR A 338 -14.56 -12.64 5.75
N CYS A 339 -13.56 -12.01 5.11
CA CYS A 339 -13.41 -10.56 5.05
C CYS A 339 -14.51 -9.86 4.25
N LEU A 340 -14.98 -8.72 4.75
CA LEU A 340 -15.90 -7.80 4.08
C LEU A 340 -15.51 -6.36 4.44
N SER A 341 -15.23 -5.54 3.45
CA SER A 341 -14.92 -4.12 3.65
C SER A 341 -16.20 -3.30 3.65
N LEU A 342 -16.37 -2.47 4.67
CA LEU A 342 -17.45 -1.50 4.81
C LEU A 342 -17.05 -0.14 4.23
N PRO A 343 -17.99 0.77 3.94
CA PRO A 343 -17.69 2.12 3.47
C PRO A 343 -16.68 2.84 4.38
N MET A 344 -15.60 3.38 3.80
CA MET A 344 -14.57 4.08 4.56
C MET A 344 -13.93 5.20 3.72
N TYR A 345 -14.36 6.43 3.95
CA TYR A 345 -13.83 7.65 3.32
C TYR A 345 -14.03 8.85 4.24
N PRO A 346 -13.18 9.90 4.14
CA PRO A 346 -13.18 11.01 5.12
C PRO A 346 -14.49 11.77 5.24
N GLU A 347 -15.27 11.85 4.16
CA GLU A 347 -16.53 12.60 4.05
C GLU A 347 -17.74 11.81 4.56
N LEU A 348 -17.58 10.54 4.97
CA LEU A 348 -18.64 9.74 5.54
C LEU A 348 -19.14 10.39 6.85
N THR A 349 -20.44 10.61 6.93
CA THR A 349 -21.06 11.21 8.13
C THR A 349 -21.51 10.16 9.12
N GLU A 350 -21.70 10.58 10.38
CA GLU A 350 -22.16 9.68 11.44
C GLU A 350 -23.62 9.21 11.23
N ALA A 351 -24.40 9.99 10.48
CA ALA A 351 -25.80 9.69 10.19
C ALA A 351 -25.98 8.73 9.00
N ALA A 352 -24.92 8.51 8.21
CA ALA A 352 -24.93 7.59 7.07
C ALA A 352 -24.72 6.15 7.54
#